data_e9ba053ee8c224b9638d4f0ceee3f5b7
#
_entry.id   e9ba053ee8c224b9638d4f0ceee3f5b7
#
_cell.length_a   1.000
_cell.length_b   1.000
_cell.length_c   1.000
_cell.angle_alpha   90.00
_cell.angle_beta   90.00
_cell.angle_gamma   90.00
#
_symmetry.space_group_name_H-M   'P 1'
#
loop_
_entity.id
_entity.type
_entity.pdbx_description
1 polymer ?
#
loop_
_entity_poly.entity_id
_entity_poly.type
_entity_poly.pdbx_seq_one_letter_code
_entity_poly.pdbx_strand_id
1 'polypeptide(L)'
;MLKKAGRTTPKNDKSRRRLRRRVTGAVLLLVRLGVAGGLAATLTPTPQVAVADESQSALLRTGKQLYETACITCHGVNLQGVEGRGPSLIGVGEAAVFFQVNTGRMPAMRGEAQAPRKAPIFDEAQTDALGAYIQANGGGPLTPRDANGQIANQSLIGTDLARGGDLFRLNCASCHNFTGKGGALSSGKYAPGLTDASPAQIYTAMLTGPQNMPKFSDRQLSSEEKKDIVAYVRMAAHTPNPGGYGLGGLGPAPEGMAAWIIGMVAAIGVALWIGARA
;
A
#
# COMPACT_ATOMS: atom_id res chain seq x y z
N MET A 1 -85.23 -29.92 70.18
CA MET A 1 -84.85 -30.41 68.82
C MET A 1 -83.66 -29.56 68.33
N LEU A 2 -82.46 -30.09 68.43
CA LEU A 2 -81.21 -29.40 68.05
C LEU A 2 -80.72 -29.91 66.70
N LYS A 3 -80.64 -29.02 65.70
CA LYS A 3 -80.08 -29.33 64.34
C LYS A 3 -78.56 -29.24 64.36
N LYS A 4 -77.83 -30.33 64.13
CA LYS A 4 -76.38 -30.38 63.94
C LYS A 4 -76.01 -29.71 62.62
N ALA A 5 -75.14 -28.66 62.73
CA ALA A 5 -74.49 -28.02 61.57
C ALA A 5 -73.31 -28.90 61.08
N GLY A 6 -73.36 -29.32 59.82
CA GLY A 6 -72.28 -30.09 59.19
C GLY A 6 -71.07 -29.24 58.88
N ARG A 7 -69.92 -29.66 59.35
CA ARG A 7 -68.61 -29.01 59.11
C ARG A 7 -68.03 -29.54 57.79
N THR A 8 -68.06 -28.73 56.70
CA THR A 8 -67.40 -29.05 55.42
C THR A 8 -65.93 -28.79 55.50
N THR A 9 -65.11 -29.78 55.35
CA THR A 9 -63.66 -29.71 55.37
C THR A 9 -63.10 -29.16 54.07
N PRO A 10 -62.13 -28.26 54.10
CA PRO A 10 -61.52 -27.68 52.86
C PRO A 10 -60.45 -28.64 52.29
N LYS A 11 -60.85 -29.57 51.44
CA LYS A 11 -59.95 -30.55 50.78
C LYS A 11 -59.19 -29.94 49.55
N ASN A 12 -59.48 -28.69 49.19
CA ASN A 12 -59.03 -28.11 47.92
C ASN A 12 -57.82 -27.09 48.07
N ASP A 13 -57.39 -26.77 49.25
CA ASP A 13 -56.38 -25.74 49.45
C ASP A 13 -54.94 -26.26 49.24
N LYS A 14 -54.66 -27.50 49.60
CA LYS A 14 -53.33 -28.12 49.40
C LYS A 14 -52.97 -28.37 47.94
N SER A 15 -53.93 -28.69 47.07
CA SER A 15 -53.69 -28.89 45.65
C SER A 15 -53.44 -27.57 44.90
N ARG A 16 -54.21 -26.53 45.27
CA ARG A 16 -53.98 -25.15 44.71
C ARG A 16 -52.64 -24.56 45.09
N ARG A 17 -52.20 -24.81 46.35
CA ARG A 17 -50.85 -24.38 46.84
C ARG A 17 -49.72 -25.14 46.08
N ARG A 18 -49.90 -26.44 45.81
CA ARG A 18 -48.91 -27.22 45.07
C ARG A 18 -48.85 -26.78 43.58
N LEU A 19 -50.00 -26.50 42.98
CA LEU A 19 -50.05 -26.00 41.59
C LEU A 19 -49.43 -24.62 41.47
N ARG A 20 -49.74 -23.68 42.38
CA ARG A 20 -49.13 -22.35 42.42
C ARG A 20 -47.59 -22.43 42.59
N ARG A 21 -47.11 -23.29 43.49
CA ARG A 21 -45.63 -23.45 43.67
C ARG A 21 -44.98 -24.05 42.42
N ARG A 22 -45.62 -24.96 41.69
CA ARG A 22 -45.09 -25.52 40.45
C ARG A 22 -45.10 -24.47 39.33
N VAL A 23 -46.18 -23.71 39.20
CA VAL A 23 -46.28 -22.64 38.19
C VAL A 23 -45.25 -21.51 38.48
N THR A 24 -45.13 -21.08 39.75
CA THR A 24 -44.17 -20.07 40.14
C THR A 24 -42.73 -20.58 39.92
N GLY A 25 -42.44 -21.84 40.23
CA GLY A 25 -41.13 -22.46 39.92
C GLY A 25 -40.80 -22.52 38.45
N ALA A 26 -41.78 -22.90 37.62
CA ALA A 26 -41.60 -22.93 36.17
C ALA A 26 -41.39 -21.54 35.54
N VAL A 27 -42.13 -20.51 36.01
CA VAL A 27 -41.97 -19.13 35.57
C VAL A 27 -40.60 -18.59 35.97
N LEU A 28 -40.17 -18.83 37.22
CA LEU A 28 -38.82 -18.41 37.66
C LEU A 28 -37.70 -19.11 36.88
N LEU A 29 -37.89 -20.35 36.51
CA LEU A 29 -36.92 -21.12 35.69
C LEU A 29 -36.85 -20.58 34.27
N LEU A 30 -37.97 -20.23 33.66
CA LEU A 30 -38.00 -19.59 32.32
C LEU A 30 -37.41 -18.20 32.34
N VAL A 31 -37.67 -17.41 33.39
CA VAL A 31 -37.04 -16.09 33.53
C VAL A 31 -35.52 -16.22 33.69
N ARG A 32 -35.06 -17.16 34.51
CA ARG A 32 -33.61 -17.43 34.67
C ARG A 32 -32.95 -17.90 33.37
N LEU A 33 -33.59 -18.77 32.62
CA LEU A 33 -33.10 -19.23 31.31
C LEU A 33 -33.12 -18.10 30.30
N GLY A 34 -34.12 -17.22 30.28
CA GLY A 34 -34.19 -16.06 29.42
C GLY A 34 -33.09 -15.03 29.74
N VAL A 35 -32.84 -14.77 31.03
CA VAL A 35 -31.74 -13.87 31.45
C VAL A 35 -30.38 -14.49 31.14
N ALA A 36 -30.17 -15.77 31.42
CA ALA A 36 -28.88 -16.44 31.12
C ALA A 36 -28.66 -16.54 29.61
N GLY A 37 -29.69 -16.80 28.81
CA GLY A 37 -29.61 -16.80 27.33
C GLY A 37 -29.35 -15.42 26.77
N GLY A 38 -29.98 -14.37 27.33
CA GLY A 38 -29.73 -12.98 26.93
C GLY A 38 -28.32 -12.52 27.26
N LEU A 39 -27.80 -12.86 28.44
CA LEU A 39 -26.40 -12.57 28.79
C LEU A 39 -25.40 -13.35 27.94
N ALA A 40 -25.65 -14.61 27.63
CA ALA A 40 -24.80 -15.40 26.74
C ALA A 40 -24.76 -14.82 25.33
N ALA A 41 -25.89 -14.34 24.80
CA ALA A 41 -25.97 -13.71 23.48
C ALA A 41 -25.18 -12.38 23.39
N THR A 42 -25.05 -11.63 24.51
CA THR A 42 -24.25 -10.39 24.54
C THR A 42 -22.77 -10.62 24.79
N LEU A 43 -22.38 -11.80 25.26
CA LEU A 43 -21.00 -12.18 25.56
C LEU A 43 -20.37 -13.07 24.47
N THR A 44 -21.15 -13.54 23.49
CA THR A 44 -20.59 -14.25 22.34
C THR A 44 -19.90 -13.26 21.41
N PRO A 45 -18.60 -13.44 21.09
CA PRO A 45 -17.94 -12.61 20.11
C PRO A 45 -18.71 -12.66 18.79
N THR A 46 -18.96 -11.49 18.21
CA THR A 46 -19.67 -11.40 16.93
C THR A 46 -18.91 -12.21 15.88
N PRO A 47 -19.61 -12.89 14.94
CA PRO A 47 -18.97 -13.72 13.89
C PRO A 47 -18.00 -12.96 12.99
N GLN A 48 -17.90 -11.64 13.14
CA GLN A 48 -16.91 -10.79 12.44
C GLN A 48 -15.45 -11.19 12.69
N VAL A 49 -15.10 -11.68 13.88
CA VAL A 49 -13.72 -12.12 14.17
C VAL A 49 -13.39 -13.41 13.43
N ALA A 50 -14.32 -14.34 13.36
CA ALA A 50 -14.12 -15.60 12.64
C ALA A 50 -14.01 -15.39 11.11
N VAL A 51 -14.81 -14.49 10.54
CA VAL A 51 -14.77 -14.16 9.10
C VAL A 51 -13.49 -13.44 8.73
N ALA A 52 -13.01 -12.52 9.57
CA ALA A 52 -11.73 -11.82 9.34
C ALA A 52 -10.54 -12.79 9.37
N ASP A 53 -10.51 -13.72 10.30
CA ASP A 53 -9.44 -14.73 10.43
C ASP A 53 -9.46 -15.73 9.25
N GLU A 54 -10.63 -16.12 8.78
CA GLU A 54 -10.78 -17.00 7.61
C GLU A 54 -10.33 -16.29 6.31
N SER A 55 -10.69 -15.02 6.13
CA SER A 55 -10.27 -14.22 4.97
C SER A 55 -8.76 -14.01 4.95
N GLN A 56 -8.16 -13.71 6.10
CA GLN A 56 -6.71 -13.59 6.25
C GLN A 56 -5.99 -14.91 5.92
N SER A 57 -6.53 -16.02 6.42
CA SER A 57 -5.99 -17.35 6.15
C SER A 57 -6.09 -17.73 4.67
N ALA A 58 -7.17 -17.35 3.98
CA ALA A 58 -7.34 -17.55 2.55
C ALA A 58 -6.33 -16.71 1.76
N LEU A 59 -6.13 -15.45 2.13
CA LEU A 59 -5.16 -14.54 1.51
C LEU A 59 -3.74 -15.10 1.59
N LEU A 60 -3.33 -15.58 2.77
CA LEU A 60 -2.01 -16.20 2.98
C LEU A 60 -1.82 -17.48 2.17
N ARG A 61 -2.85 -18.33 2.06
CA ARG A 61 -2.79 -19.54 1.21
C ARG A 61 -2.61 -19.20 -0.26
N THR A 62 -3.37 -18.23 -0.77
CA THR A 62 -3.23 -17.74 -2.15
C THR A 62 -1.84 -17.17 -2.39
N GLY A 63 -1.34 -16.32 -1.48
CA GLY A 63 0.01 -15.75 -1.56
C GLY A 63 1.10 -16.81 -1.58
N LYS A 64 0.97 -17.85 -0.75
CA LYS A 64 1.88 -18.99 -0.75
C LYS A 64 1.90 -19.71 -2.10
N GLN A 65 0.74 -20.03 -2.66
CA GLN A 65 0.64 -20.70 -3.97
C GLN A 65 1.29 -19.89 -5.09
N LEU A 66 1.03 -18.57 -5.11
CA LEU A 66 1.64 -17.66 -6.09
C LEU A 66 3.16 -17.59 -5.91
N TYR A 67 3.63 -17.52 -4.67
CA TYR A 67 5.06 -17.51 -4.35
C TYR A 67 5.75 -18.80 -4.81
N GLU A 68 5.19 -19.95 -4.50
CA GLU A 68 5.74 -21.27 -4.87
C GLU A 68 5.78 -21.49 -6.38
N THR A 69 4.87 -20.87 -7.15
CA THR A 69 4.84 -20.96 -8.61
C THR A 69 5.77 -19.98 -9.32
N ALA A 70 5.89 -18.75 -8.81
CA ALA A 70 6.51 -17.66 -9.57
C ALA A 70 7.78 -17.05 -8.94
N CYS A 71 8.05 -17.31 -7.66
CA CYS A 71 9.08 -16.58 -6.92
C CYS A 71 10.17 -17.48 -6.31
N ILE A 72 9.80 -18.71 -5.91
CA ILE A 72 10.62 -19.64 -5.15
C ILE A 72 11.96 -19.95 -5.83
N THR A 73 11.99 -20.03 -7.16
CA THR A 73 13.19 -20.39 -7.94
C THR A 73 14.35 -19.40 -7.74
N CYS A 74 14.02 -18.13 -7.51
CA CYS A 74 15.01 -17.08 -7.33
C CYS A 74 15.13 -16.65 -5.85
N HIS A 75 14.02 -16.69 -5.10
CA HIS A 75 14.00 -16.18 -3.72
C HIS A 75 14.07 -17.27 -2.64
N GLY A 76 14.07 -18.55 -3.03
CA GLY A 76 14.22 -19.69 -2.12
C GLY A 76 12.93 -20.06 -1.39
N VAL A 77 12.90 -21.27 -0.83
CA VAL A 77 11.70 -21.84 -0.17
C VAL A 77 11.28 -21.04 1.07
N ASN A 78 12.26 -20.50 1.81
CA ASN A 78 12.07 -19.78 3.07
C ASN A 78 12.38 -18.28 2.91
N LEU A 79 12.21 -17.70 1.73
CA LEU A 79 12.50 -16.29 1.44
C LEU A 79 13.98 -15.89 1.59
N GLN A 80 14.88 -16.83 1.79
CA GLN A 80 16.31 -16.58 2.11
C GLN A 80 17.13 -16.06 0.93
N GLY A 81 16.56 -16.10 -0.29
CA GLY A 81 17.27 -15.85 -1.54
C GLY A 81 18.01 -17.10 -2.06
N VAL A 82 18.50 -17.00 -3.29
CA VAL A 82 19.33 -18.01 -3.94
C VAL A 82 20.51 -17.29 -4.59
N GLU A 83 21.73 -17.70 -4.25
CA GLU A 83 22.95 -17.09 -4.77
C GLU A 83 22.97 -17.10 -6.31
N GLY A 84 23.30 -15.97 -6.91
CA GLY A 84 23.33 -15.77 -8.36
C GLY A 84 21.95 -15.71 -9.04
N ARG A 85 20.83 -15.87 -8.30
CA ARG A 85 19.46 -15.83 -8.86
C ARG A 85 18.60 -14.72 -8.30
N GLY A 86 18.55 -14.56 -6.99
CA GLY A 86 17.74 -13.52 -6.39
C GLY A 86 18.03 -13.29 -4.91
N PRO A 87 17.83 -12.05 -4.42
CA PRO A 87 18.11 -11.68 -3.05
C PRO A 87 17.11 -12.30 -2.06
N SER A 88 17.47 -12.28 -0.78
CA SER A 88 16.55 -12.58 0.33
C SER A 88 15.37 -11.60 0.34
N LEU A 89 14.18 -12.11 0.64
CA LEU A 89 12.97 -11.32 0.86
C LEU A 89 12.67 -11.11 2.36
N ILE A 90 13.53 -11.58 3.25
CA ILE A 90 13.40 -11.35 4.69
C ILE A 90 13.65 -9.87 4.97
N GLY A 91 12.70 -9.22 5.64
CA GLY A 91 12.75 -7.79 5.97
C GLY A 91 12.39 -6.83 4.84
N VAL A 92 12.02 -7.31 3.64
CA VAL A 92 11.66 -6.41 2.52
C VAL A 92 10.25 -5.84 2.66
N GLY A 93 9.32 -6.60 3.24
CA GLY A 93 7.97 -6.18 3.55
C GLY A 93 6.99 -6.15 2.38
N GLU A 94 5.73 -6.00 2.72
CA GLU A 94 4.62 -5.89 1.78
C GLU A 94 4.81 -4.71 0.80
N ALA A 95 5.33 -3.57 1.27
CA ALA A 95 5.54 -2.39 0.45
C ALA A 95 6.52 -2.63 -0.70
N ALA A 96 7.57 -3.44 -0.48
CA ALA A 96 8.51 -3.79 -1.56
C ALA A 96 7.85 -4.75 -2.56
N VAL A 97 7.05 -5.70 -2.09
CA VAL A 97 6.30 -6.60 -2.96
C VAL A 97 5.33 -5.81 -3.82
N PHE A 98 4.52 -4.93 -3.21
CA PHE A 98 3.63 -4.03 -3.95
C PHE A 98 4.39 -3.26 -5.03
N PHE A 99 5.49 -2.59 -4.68
CA PHE A 99 6.25 -1.82 -5.65
C PHE A 99 6.78 -2.68 -6.80
N GLN A 100 7.45 -3.78 -6.51
CA GLN A 100 8.12 -4.60 -7.51
C GLN A 100 7.14 -5.33 -8.43
N VAL A 101 6.07 -5.88 -7.86
CA VAL A 101 5.06 -6.66 -8.60
C VAL A 101 4.10 -5.75 -9.35
N ASN A 102 3.56 -4.71 -8.71
CA ASN A 102 2.63 -3.76 -9.32
C ASN A 102 3.27 -2.93 -10.45
N THR A 103 4.60 -2.76 -10.43
CA THR A 103 5.32 -2.11 -11.54
C THR A 103 5.84 -3.10 -12.58
N GLY A 104 5.50 -4.38 -12.47
CA GLY A 104 5.89 -5.45 -13.39
C GLY A 104 7.39 -5.76 -13.39
N ARG A 105 8.17 -5.22 -12.47
CA ARG A 105 9.60 -5.52 -12.34
C ARG A 105 9.83 -6.96 -11.92
N MET A 106 8.95 -7.47 -11.05
CA MET A 106 8.92 -8.88 -10.65
C MET A 106 7.65 -9.56 -11.16
N PRO A 107 7.75 -10.83 -11.54
CA PRO A 107 8.95 -11.66 -11.69
C PRO A 107 9.90 -11.17 -12.79
N ALA A 108 11.21 -11.22 -12.50
CA ALA A 108 12.22 -10.92 -13.50
C ALA A 108 12.39 -12.10 -14.45
N MET A 109 12.55 -11.83 -15.75
CA MET A 109 12.76 -12.89 -16.76
C MET A 109 14.17 -13.46 -16.71
N ARG A 110 15.13 -12.65 -16.26
CA ARG A 110 16.56 -12.99 -16.16
C ARG A 110 17.25 -12.08 -15.14
N GLY A 111 18.45 -12.46 -14.70
CA GLY A 111 19.28 -11.61 -13.88
C GLY A 111 19.88 -10.48 -14.71
N GLU A 112 19.40 -9.27 -14.50
CA GLU A 112 19.92 -8.04 -15.12
C GLU A 112 20.41 -7.08 -14.03
N ALA A 113 21.29 -6.16 -14.41
CA ALA A 113 21.77 -5.12 -13.50
C ALA A 113 20.64 -4.23 -12.97
N GLN A 114 19.54 -4.14 -13.73
CA GLN A 114 18.34 -3.39 -13.38
C GLN A 114 17.11 -4.06 -14.00
N ALA A 115 16.05 -4.29 -13.21
CA ALA A 115 14.78 -4.77 -13.70
C ALA A 115 13.92 -3.61 -14.24
N PRO A 116 13.64 -3.55 -15.57
CA PRO A 116 12.84 -2.49 -16.14
C PRO A 116 11.36 -2.61 -15.73
N ARG A 117 10.63 -1.49 -15.79
CA ARG A 117 9.17 -1.49 -15.66
C ARG A 117 8.54 -2.23 -16.84
N LYS A 118 7.56 -3.07 -16.55
CA LYS A 118 6.77 -3.83 -17.51
C LYS A 118 5.29 -3.80 -17.12
N ALA A 119 4.42 -4.32 -17.98
CA ALA A 119 3.06 -4.64 -17.59
C ALA A 119 3.08 -5.68 -16.45
N PRO A 120 2.36 -5.47 -15.34
CA PRO A 120 2.23 -6.46 -14.28
C PRO A 120 1.56 -7.74 -14.81
N ILE A 121 2.01 -8.89 -14.37
CA ILE A 121 1.38 -10.18 -14.68
C ILE A 121 0.37 -10.62 -13.62
N PHE A 122 0.43 -10.01 -12.44
CA PHE A 122 -0.47 -10.24 -11.33
C PHE A 122 -1.42 -9.05 -11.19
N ASP A 123 -2.68 -9.33 -10.90
CA ASP A 123 -3.65 -8.32 -10.52
C ASP A 123 -3.42 -7.78 -9.09
N GLU A 124 -4.24 -6.82 -8.67
CA GLU A 124 -4.09 -6.18 -7.36
C GLU A 124 -4.32 -7.18 -6.22
N ALA A 125 -5.34 -8.04 -6.31
CA ALA A 125 -5.64 -9.04 -5.29
C ALA A 125 -4.52 -10.09 -5.15
N GLN A 126 -3.93 -10.51 -6.26
CA GLN A 126 -2.79 -11.42 -6.29
C GLN A 126 -1.53 -10.76 -5.73
N THR A 127 -1.32 -9.48 -6.03
CA THR A 127 -0.21 -8.68 -5.49
C THR A 127 -0.35 -8.53 -3.98
N ASP A 128 -1.56 -8.27 -3.48
CA ASP A 128 -1.87 -8.19 -2.05
C ASP A 128 -1.65 -9.54 -1.34
N ALA A 129 -2.08 -10.64 -1.96
CA ALA A 129 -1.86 -11.98 -1.42
C ALA A 129 -0.36 -12.33 -1.31
N LEU A 130 0.42 -12.02 -2.33
CA LEU A 130 1.89 -12.17 -2.32
C LEU A 130 2.51 -11.30 -1.23
N GLY A 131 2.09 -10.04 -1.12
CA GLY A 131 2.55 -9.11 -0.10
C GLY A 131 2.26 -9.62 1.31
N ALA A 132 1.05 -10.08 1.57
CA ALA A 132 0.64 -10.64 2.86
C ALA A 132 1.47 -11.88 3.22
N TYR A 133 1.69 -12.79 2.29
CA TYR A 133 2.50 -13.99 2.53
C TYR A 133 3.96 -13.65 2.87
N ILE A 134 4.58 -12.74 2.11
CA ILE A 134 5.97 -12.32 2.37
C ILE A 134 6.06 -11.53 3.67
N GLN A 135 5.08 -10.67 3.96
CA GLN A 135 5.01 -9.94 5.23
C GLN A 135 4.92 -10.87 6.44
N ALA A 136 4.06 -11.89 6.37
CA ALA A 136 3.86 -12.85 7.47
C ALA A 136 5.10 -13.70 7.77
N ASN A 137 5.95 -13.98 6.77
CA ASN A 137 7.10 -14.84 6.89
C ASN A 137 8.44 -14.09 6.97
N GLY A 138 8.51 -12.88 6.43
CA GLY A 138 9.76 -12.11 6.34
C GLY A 138 9.73 -10.77 7.09
N GLY A 139 8.55 -10.21 7.32
CA GLY A 139 8.40 -8.87 7.90
C GLY A 139 8.91 -7.75 7.00
N GLY A 140 8.83 -6.51 7.48
CA GLY A 140 9.32 -5.32 6.79
C GLY A 140 8.29 -4.19 6.70
N PRO A 141 8.52 -3.15 5.87
CA PRO A 141 7.59 -2.05 5.71
C PRO A 141 6.24 -2.48 5.12
N LEU A 142 5.15 -1.95 5.68
CA LEU A 142 3.79 -2.20 5.20
C LEU A 142 3.43 -1.25 4.06
N THR A 143 2.56 -1.70 3.17
CA THR A 143 1.94 -0.85 2.16
C THR A 143 0.92 0.07 2.82
N PRO A 144 0.98 1.41 2.60
CA PRO A 144 -0.01 2.31 3.15
C PRO A 144 -1.40 2.03 2.57
N ARG A 145 -2.38 1.85 3.46
CA ARG A 145 -3.77 1.59 3.11
C ARG A 145 -4.69 2.63 3.75
N ASP A 146 -5.83 2.87 3.12
CA ASP A 146 -6.89 3.69 3.66
C ASP A 146 -7.75 2.92 4.67
N ALA A 147 -8.78 3.59 5.21
CA ALA A 147 -9.69 2.99 6.19
C ALA A 147 -10.50 1.79 5.62
N ASN A 148 -10.61 1.67 4.30
CA ASN A 148 -11.28 0.58 3.61
C ASN A 148 -10.33 -0.58 3.24
N GLY A 149 -9.06 -0.47 3.62
CA GLY A 149 -8.03 -1.45 3.29
C GLY A 149 -7.48 -1.34 1.86
N GLN A 150 -7.91 -0.34 1.08
CA GLN A 150 -7.42 -0.11 -0.27
C GLN A 150 -6.07 0.63 -0.26
N ILE A 151 -5.31 0.50 -1.35
CA ILE A 151 -4.05 1.23 -1.51
C ILE A 151 -4.30 2.74 -1.42
N ALA A 152 -3.63 3.40 -0.49
CA ALA A 152 -3.90 4.79 -0.08
C ALA A 152 -3.35 5.83 -1.07
N ASN A 153 -3.69 5.76 -2.36
CA ASN A 153 -3.15 6.68 -3.35
C ASN A 153 -3.44 8.15 -3.03
N GLN A 154 -4.69 8.48 -2.71
CA GLN A 154 -5.08 9.88 -2.52
C GLN A 154 -4.53 10.48 -1.22
N SER A 155 -4.54 9.74 -0.13
CA SER A 155 -4.03 10.19 1.17
C SER A 155 -2.50 10.26 1.26
N LEU A 156 -1.80 9.77 0.25
CA LEU A 156 -0.35 9.88 0.11
C LEU A 156 0.09 11.13 -0.67
N ILE A 157 -0.82 11.96 -1.13
CA ILE A 157 -0.51 13.24 -1.74
C ILE A 157 -0.51 14.29 -0.63
N GLY A 158 0.65 14.86 -0.33
CA GLY A 158 0.82 15.92 0.67
C GLY A 158 0.25 17.26 0.21
N THR A 159 0.29 18.25 1.08
CA THR A 159 -0.30 19.58 0.85
C THR A 159 0.74 20.68 0.65
N ASP A 160 1.99 20.47 1.06
CA ASP A 160 3.06 21.47 0.96
C ASP A 160 3.95 21.19 -0.26
N LEU A 161 3.54 21.75 -1.41
CA LEU A 161 4.26 21.64 -2.67
C LEU A 161 5.65 22.31 -2.63
N ALA A 162 5.80 23.39 -1.89
CA ALA A 162 7.06 24.12 -1.79
C ALA A 162 8.09 23.26 -1.04
N ARG A 163 7.74 22.77 0.14
CA ARG A 163 8.56 21.85 0.92
C ARG A 163 8.86 20.58 0.13
N GLY A 164 7.87 19.99 -0.52
CA GLY A 164 8.04 18.82 -1.38
C GLY A 164 9.07 19.05 -2.50
N GLY A 165 9.03 20.22 -3.14
CA GLY A 165 9.99 20.63 -4.17
C GLY A 165 11.41 20.81 -3.63
N ASP A 166 11.57 21.41 -2.45
CA ASP A 166 12.89 21.56 -1.81
C ASP A 166 13.47 20.21 -1.43
N LEU A 167 12.68 19.34 -0.80
CA LEU A 167 13.11 18.00 -0.42
C LEU A 167 13.43 17.12 -1.63
N PHE A 168 12.67 17.24 -2.72
CA PHE A 168 12.94 16.52 -3.96
C PHE A 168 14.26 16.97 -4.58
N ARG A 169 14.54 18.28 -4.64
CA ARG A 169 15.79 18.80 -5.13
C ARG A 169 17.01 18.32 -4.34
N LEU A 170 16.87 18.26 -3.02
CA LEU A 170 17.94 17.82 -2.12
C LEU A 170 18.22 16.31 -2.19
N ASN A 171 17.20 15.48 -2.33
CA ASN A 171 17.33 14.04 -2.13
C ASN A 171 17.13 13.21 -3.40
N CYS A 172 16.45 13.72 -4.43
CA CYS A 172 15.97 12.93 -5.55
C CYS A 172 16.46 13.42 -6.92
N ALA A 173 16.59 14.73 -7.09
CA ALA A 173 16.83 15.35 -8.39
C ALA A 173 18.18 14.96 -9.03
N SER A 174 19.18 14.61 -8.23
CA SER A 174 20.49 14.14 -8.73
C SER A 174 20.37 12.87 -9.59
N CYS A 175 19.40 12.01 -9.30
CA CYS A 175 19.13 10.79 -10.05
C CYS A 175 17.92 10.94 -10.98
N HIS A 176 16.82 11.53 -10.48
CA HIS A 176 15.54 11.59 -11.20
C HIS A 176 15.34 12.85 -12.04
N ASN A 177 16.32 13.76 -12.10
CA ASN A 177 16.18 15.09 -12.71
C ASN A 177 15.21 16.00 -11.94
N PHE A 178 15.32 17.33 -12.11
CA PHE A 178 14.47 18.31 -11.40
C PHE A 178 12.98 18.19 -11.71
N THR A 179 12.65 17.68 -12.89
CA THR A 179 11.27 17.49 -13.35
C THR A 179 10.80 16.03 -13.23
N GLY A 180 11.58 15.14 -12.61
CA GLY A 180 11.23 13.74 -12.46
C GLY A 180 11.26 12.94 -13.77
N LYS A 181 11.97 13.41 -14.81
CA LYS A 181 12.08 12.71 -16.11
C LYS A 181 13.06 11.53 -16.09
N GLY A 182 13.74 11.31 -14.97
CA GLY A 182 14.77 10.30 -14.85
C GLY A 182 16.13 10.75 -15.35
N GLY A 183 17.12 9.89 -15.24
CA GLY A 183 18.49 10.20 -15.64
C GLY A 183 19.38 8.97 -15.69
N ALA A 184 20.53 9.10 -16.37
CA ALA A 184 21.54 8.06 -16.43
C ALA A 184 22.27 7.93 -15.08
N LEU A 185 22.59 6.69 -14.74
CA LEU A 185 23.41 6.33 -13.58
C LEU A 185 24.68 5.60 -14.07
N SER A 186 25.59 5.32 -13.14
CA SER A 186 26.80 4.57 -13.45
C SER A 186 26.49 3.13 -13.91
N SER A 187 27.41 2.54 -14.64
CA SER A 187 27.38 1.13 -15.06
C SER A 187 26.16 0.77 -15.93
N GLY A 188 25.72 1.69 -16.79
CA GLY A 188 24.59 1.43 -17.71
C GLY A 188 23.22 1.41 -17.05
N LYS A 189 23.12 1.78 -15.77
CA LYS A 189 21.87 1.90 -15.04
C LYS A 189 21.23 3.26 -15.28
N TYR A 190 19.96 3.39 -14.91
CA TYR A 190 19.22 4.66 -15.01
C TYR A 190 18.20 4.81 -13.87
N ALA A 191 17.96 6.03 -13.44
CA ALA A 191 16.81 6.35 -12.63
C ALA A 191 15.59 6.54 -13.54
N PRO A 192 14.48 5.86 -13.30
CA PRO A 192 13.31 5.94 -14.19
C PRO A 192 12.64 7.31 -14.09
N GLY A 193 11.93 7.69 -15.16
CA GLY A 193 10.97 8.78 -15.11
C GLY A 193 9.83 8.46 -14.14
N LEU A 194 9.30 9.50 -13.50
CA LEU A 194 8.27 9.38 -12.47
C LEU A 194 6.86 9.72 -12.98
N THR A 195 6.72 10.08 -14.26
CA THR A 195 5.45 10.51 -14.86
C THR A 195 4.33 9.48 -14.69
N ASP A 196 4.65 8.20 -14.92
CA ASP A 196 3.69 7.09 -14.86
C ASP A 196 3.62 6.41 -13.48
N ALA A 197 4.29 6.98 -12.48
CA ALA A 197 4.29 6.41 -11.14
C ALA A 197 3.07 6.90 -10.34
N SER A 198 2.32 5.97 -9.73
CA SER A 198 1.24 6.33 -8.82
C SER A 198 1.77 6.89 -7.50
N PRO A 199 0.96 7.65 -6.73
CA PRO A 199 1.34 8.10 -5.39
C PRO A 199 1.87 6.99 -4.49
N ALA A 200 1.20 5.84 -4.47
CA ALA A 200 1.62 4.69 -3.68
C ALA A 200 2.94 4.09 -4.18
N GLN A 201 3.17 4.04 -5.49
CA GLN A 201 4.45 3.58 -6.05
C GLN A 201 5.61 4.51 -5.67
N ILE A 202 5.41 5.83 -5.72
CA ILE A 202 6.44 6.80 -5.31
C ILE A 202 6.73 6.66 -3.81
N TYR A 203 5.69 6.61 -2.99
CA TYR A 203 5.82 6.51 -1.54
C TYR A 203 6.50 5.20 -1.12
N THR A 204 6.05 4.06 -1.64
CA THR A 204 6.63 2.75 -1.32
C THR A 204 8.06 2.60 -1.84
N ALA A 205 8.42 3.25 -2.95
CA ALA A 205 9.80 3.31 -3.42
C ALA A 205 10.71 4.02 -2.41
N MET A 206 10.27 5.12 -1.79
CA MET A 206 11.03 5.79 -0.73
C MET A 206 11.18 4.92 0.52
N LEU A 207 10.15 4.15 0.89
CA LEU A 207 10.20 3.23 2.04
C LEU A 207 11.18 2.06 1.83
N THR A 208 11.25 1.54 0.61
CA THR A 208 11.87 0.23 0.35
C THR A 208 13.20 0.30 -0.38
N GLY A 209 13.49 1.42 -1.06
CA GLY A 209 14.72 1.62 -1.80
C GLY A 209 14.94 0.57 -2.89
N PRO A 210 14.10 0.52 -3.95
CA PRO A 210 14.22 -0.49 -4.99
C PRO A 210 15.52 -0.34 -5.78
N GLN A 211 16.19 -1.47 -5.99
CA GLN A 211 17.43 -1.57 -6.77
C GLN A 211 18.56 -0.66 -6.24
N ASN A 212 18.89 0.41 -6.93
CA ASN A 212 19.96 1.37 -6.52
C ASN A 212 19.41 2.60 -5.78
N MET A 213 18.10 2.73 -5.62
CA MET A 213 17.50 3.82 -4.87
C MET A 213 17.77 3.63 -3.37
N PRO A 214 18.19 4.65 -2.62
CA PRO A 214 18.31 4.53 -1.17
C PRO A 214 16.96 4.39 -0.49
N LYS A 215 16.95 3.74 0.67
CA LYS A 215 15.80 3.75 1.58
C LYS A 215 15.81 5.05 2.39
N PHE A 216 14.68 5.71 2.49
CA PHE A 216 14.52 6.91 3.30
C PHE A 216 13.78 6.56 4.60
N SER A 217 14.53 6.45 5.68
CA SER A 217 13.95 6.23 7.02
C SER A 217 13.14 7.44 7.47
N ASP A 218 12.28 7.27 8.47
CA ASP A 218 11.47 8.37 9.02
C ASP A 218 12.31 9.42 9.75
N ARG A 219 13.59 9.11 10.08
CA ARG A 219 14.57 10.09 10.58
C ARG A 219 15.14 11.00 9.49
N GLN A 220 15.17 10.52 8.25
CA GLN A 220 15.68 11.28 7.09
C GLN A 220 14.57 12.08 6.43
N LEU A 221 13.43 11.44 6.22
CA LEU A 221 12.22 12.02 5.67
C LEU A 221 11.04 11.47 6.46
N SER A 222 10.34 12.31 7.19
CA SER A 222 9.12 11.94 7.90
C SER A 222 8.03 11.48 6.92
N SER A 223 6.98 10.87 7.44
CA SER A 223 5.83 10.42 6.64
C SER A 223 5.19 11.57 5.85
N GLU A 224 5.05 12.75 6.47
CA GLU A 224 4.47 13.93 5.82
C GLU A 224 5.40 14.52 4.75
N GLU A 225 6.71 14.56 5.00
CA GLU A 225 7.68 15.00 4.00
C GLU A 225 7.72 14.10 2.77
N LYS A 226 7.58 12.78 2.95
CA LYS A 226 7.43 11.84 1.84
C LYS A 226 6.17 12.13 1.03
N LYS A 227 5.04 12.46 1.69
CA LYS A 227 3.80 12.86 1.01
C LYS A 227 3.94 14.15 0.23
N ASP A 228 4.64 15.14 0.78
CA ASP A 228 4.90 16.40 0.07
C ASP A 228 5.77 16.20 -1.17
N ILE A 229 6.77 15.31 -1.08
CA ILE A 229 7.56 14.90 -2.25
C ILE A 229 6.64 14.25 -3.30
N VAL A 230 5.69 13.38 -2.89
CA VAL A 230 4.71 12.80 -3.82
C VAL A 230 3.88 13.88 -4.49
N ALA A 231 3.40 14.89 -3.73
CA ALA A 231 2.64 16.00 -4.27
C ALA A 231 3.44 16.80 -5.31
N TYR A 232 4.68 17.12 -5.00
CA TYR A 232 5.58 17.82 -5.95
C TYR A 232 5.81 17.00 -7.22
N VAL A 233 6.15 15.73 -7.11
CA VAL A 233 6.39 14.84 -8.27
C VAL A 233 5.15 14.76 -9.14
N ARG A 234 3.96 14.62 -8.56
CA ARG A 234 2.68 14.60 -9.29
C ARG A 234 2.43 15.93 -10.01
N MET A 235 2.66 17.04 -9.37
CA MET A 235 2.55 18.37 -9.98
C MET A 235 3.55 18.51 -11.14
N ALA A 236 4.84 18.24 -10.92
CA ALA A 236 5.89 18.39 -11.92
C ALA A 236 5.69 17.47 -13.15
N ALA A 237 5.16 16.26 -12.93
CA ALA A 237 4.90 15.29 -13.98
C ALA A 237 3.70 15.65 -14.87
N HIS A 238 2.70 16.36 -14.33
CA HIS A 238 1.42 16.62 -15.01
C HIS A 238 1.16 18.10 -15.30
N THR A 239 2.07 19.01 -14.91
CA THR A 239 1.95 20.43 -15.28
C THR A 239 2.12 20.57 -16.79
N PRO A 240 1.15 21.13 -17.50
CA PRO A 240 1.26 21.35 -18.94
C PRO A 240 2.41 22.35 -19.22
N ASN A 241 3.08 22.16 -20.34
CA ASN A 241 4.08 23.13 -20.81
C ASN A 241 3.37 24.48 -21.06
N PRO A 242 3.83 25.60 -20.50
CA PRO A 242 3.22 26.91 -20.67
C PRO A 242 3.32 27.47 -22.12
N GLY A 243 4.03 26.80 -22.99
CA GLY A 243 4.19 27.16 -24.39
C GLY A 243 5.63 26.96 -24.87
N GLY A 244 5.85 27.05 -26.20
CA GLY A 244 7.13 26.84 -26.82
C GLY A 244 7.52 25.36 -26.98
N TYR A 245 8.78 25.12 -27.34
CA TYR A 245 9.34 23.77 -27.48
C TYR A 245 9.84 23.27 -26.14
N GLY A 246 9.16 22.28 -25.57
CA GLY A 246 9.47 21.73 -24.23
C GLY A 246 10.74 20.88 -24.14
N LEU A 247 11.44 20.61 -25.25
CA LEU A 247 12.73 19.88 -25.30
C LEU A 247 12.79 18.65 -24.38
N GLY A 248 11.69 17.90 -24.31
CA GLY A 248 11.56 16.72 -23.45
C GLY A 248 11.20 17.00 -21.99
N GLY A 249 11.02 18.28 -21.60
CA GLY A 249 10.70 18.67 -20.23
C GLY A 249 11.84 18.38 -19.24
N LEU A 250 13.07 18.39 -19.69
CA LEU A 250 14.26 18.11 -18.87
C LEU A 250 14.71 19.32 -18.03
N GLY A 251 14.00 20.43 -18.14
CA GLY A 251 14.26 21.66 -17.39
C GLY A 251 15.18 22.63 -18.14
N PRO A 252 15.74 23.64 -17.45
CA PRO A 252 16.39 24.78 -18.09
C PRO A 252 17.72 24.47 -18.82
N ALA A 253 18.38 23.37 -18.50
CA ALA A 253 19.70 23.08 -19.09
C ALA A 253 19.63 22.81 -20.61
N PRO A 254 18.78 21.88 -21.14
CA PRO A 254 18.64 21.69 -22.59
C PRO A 254 18.02 22.89 -23.28
N GLU A 255 17.12 23.63 -22.62
CA GLU A 255 16.52 24.85 -23.16
C GLU A 255 17.55 25.95 -23.33
N GLY A 256 18.38 26.19 -22.31
CA GLY A 256 19.50 27.16 -22.35
C GLY A 256 20.55 26.77 -23.39
N MET A 257 20.88 25.51 -23.50
CA MET A 257 21.83 25.00 -24.49
C MET A 257 21.33 25.20 -25.93
N ALA A 258 20.04 24.90 -26.17
CA ALA A 258 19.40 25.14 -27.46
C ALA A 258 19.39 26.64 -27.83
N ALA A 259 19.02 27.52 -26.89
CA ALA A 259 19.01 28.95 -27.08
C ALA A 259 20.45 29.50 -27.37
N TRP A 260 21.45 29.01 -26.64
CA TRP A 260 22.85 29.38 -26.83
C TRP A 260 23.38 28.96 -28.21
N ILE A 261 23.15 27.70 -28.65
CA ILE A 261 23.60 27.21 -29.94
C ILE A 261 22.91 27.99 -31.08
N ILE A 262 21.62 28.18 -31.02
CA ILE A 262 20.86 28.93 -32.05
C ILE A 262 21.36 30.39 -32.09
N GLY A 263 21.51 31.03 -30.93
CA GLY A 263 22.01 32.40 -30.82
C GLY A 263 23.43 32.58 -31.39
N MET A 264 24.33 31.65 -31.07
CA MET A 264 25.72 31.68 -31.58
C MET A 264 25.74 31.49 -33.10
N VAL A 265 24.98 30.51 -33.64
CA VAL A 265 24.93 30.31 -35.10
C VAL A 265 24.38 31.56 -35.80
N ALA A 266 23.33 32.17 -35.26
CA ALA A 266 22.77 33.40 -35.79
C ALA A 266 23.80 34.57 -35.75
N ALA A 267 24.50 34.76 -34.63
CA ALA A 267 25.49 35.80 -34.47
C ALA A 267 26.68 35.62 -35.45
N ILE A 268 27.20 34.41 -35.57
CA ILE A 268 28.26 34.08 -36.53
C ILE A 268 27.77 34.31 -37.98
N GLY A 269 26.56 33.87 -38.30
CA GLY A 269 25.98 34.09 -39.62
C GLY A 269 25.85 35.56 -39.98
N VAL A 270 25.40 36.41 -39.05
CA VAL A 270 25.33 37.87 -39.25
C VAL A 270 26.71 38.47 -39.39
N ALA A 271 27.70 38.08 -38.56
CA ALA A 271 29.06 38.56 -38.69
C ALA A 271 29.69 38.21 -40.02
N LEU A 272 29.55 37.00 -40.49
CA LEU A 272 30.02 36.56 -41.82
C LEU A 272 29.32 37.32 -42.97
N TRP A 273 28.00 37.55 -42.83
CA TRP A 273 27.24 38.30 -43.85
C TRP A 273 27.72 39.77 -43.92
N ILE A 274 27.97 40.43 -42.78
CA ILE A 274 28.52 41.78 -42.74
C ILE A 274 29.92 41.78 -43.38
N GLY A 275 30.81 40.88 -42.95
CA GLY A 275 32.17 40.78 -43.47
C GLY A 275 32.25 40.47 -44.97
N ALA A 276 31.31 39.73 -45.54
CA ALA A 276 31.25 39.46 -46.97
C ALA A 276 30.75 40.65 -47.80
N ARG A 277 30.20 41.67 -47.15
CA ARG A 277 29.70 42.89 -47.82
C ARG A 277 30.60 44.12 -47.60
N ALA A 278 31.58 44.01 -46.74
CA ALA A 278 32.62 45.02 -46.57
C ALA A 278 33.75 44.81 -47.58
#